data_20ebff97fd4642c8b67e222abd1eabea
#
_entry.id   20ebff97fd4642c8b67e222abd1eabea
#
_cell.length_a   1.000
_cell.length_b   1.000
_cell.length_c   1.000
_cell.angle_alpha   90.00
_cell.angle_beta   90.00
_cell.angle_gamma   90.00
#
_symmetry.space_group_name_H-M   'P 1'
#
loop_
_entity.id
_entity.type
_entity.pdbx_description
1 polymer ?
#
loop_
_entity_poly.entity_id
_entity_poly.type
_entity_poly.pdbx_seq_one_letter_code
_entity_poly.pdbx_strand_id
1 'polypeptide(L)'
;MPHRPIGVMDVGGSHVTAALLGPSGAVAERRDARLDSGAPRERLLEQLLAPARELARPGLSWAIALPGPFDYPAGVGTFAGVGKFQSIAGVDLRFAVSAALGTSAADVHFVNDAIAYGIGEWTADVERATRFVCITLGTGVGSSFLDRGMPVESGEEVPPHGWAFLIEVDGQPLERSVSTAAIVAAYRRAAGQSRQVREIAAAASAGDPVAESVFVRAMETLGAAIAPYLSRFSTDELVIGGGMARSWSLLEVPLRAGLSREYRHLADLRIRPALLGDEAPLIGAADWVTRTTGN
;
A
#
# COMPACT_ATOMS: atom_id res chain seq x y z
N MET A 1 -4.09 -5.49 -29.76
CA MET A 1 -4.22 -6.93 -29.42
C MET A 1 -5.19 -7.03 -28.26
N PRO A 2 -6.14 -7.98 -28.24
CA PRO A 2 -6.97 -8.16 -27.02
C PRO A 2 -6.00 -8.52 -25.88
N HIS A 3 -6.02 -7.73 -24.81
CA HIS A 3 -5.21 -8.02 -23.62
C HIS A 3 -5.61 -9.42 -23.11
N ARG A 4 -4.63 -10.29 -22.91
CA ARG A 4 -4.87 -11.56 -22.23
C ARG A 4 -5.40 -11.26 -20.83
N PRO A 5 -6.41 -11.97 -20.35
CA PRO A 5 -6.86 -11.80 -18.98
C PRO A 5 -5.70 -12.09 -18.05
N ILE A 6 -5.52 -11.22 -17.05
CA ILE A 6 -4.44 -11.34 -16.05
C ILE A 6 -5.07 -11.66 -14.69
N GLY A 7 -4.51 -12.65 -14.02
CA GLY A 7 -4.80 -12.94 -12.63
C GLY A 7 -3.97 -12.03 -11.72
N VAL A 8 -4.58 -11.50 -10.71
CA VAL A 8 -3.92 -10.61 -9.75
C VAL A 8 -4.17 -11.07 -8.33
N MET A 9 -3.21 -10.82 -7.45
CA MET A 9 -3.36 -11.06 -6.02
C MET A 9 -2.87 -9.86 -5.24
N ASP A 10 -3.60 -9.51 -4.18
CA ASP A 10 -3.15 -8.60 -3.12
C ASP A 10 -3.02 -9.38 -1.82
N VAL A 11 -1.81 -9.44 -1.28
CA VAL A 11 -1.46 -10.24 -0.11
C VAL A 11 -1.16 -9.33 1.07
N GLY A 12 -2.14 -9.17 1.95
CA GLY A 12 -1.96 -8.46 3.22
C GLY A 12 -1.58 -9.40 4.37
N GLY A 13 -1.35 -8.83 5.56
CA GLY A 13 -0.97 -9.62 6.75
C GLY A 13 -2.10 -10.49 7.33
N SER A 14 -3.35 -10.21 7.02
CA SER A 14 -4.54 -10.86 7.58
C SER A 14 -5.60 -11.27 6.55
N HIS A 15 -5.37 -10.95 5.29
CA HIS A 15 -6.26 -11.27 4.19
C HIS A 15 -5.45 -11.43 2.90
N VAL A 16 -6.03 -12.14 1.96
CA VAL A 16 -5.57 -12.22 0.58
C VAL A 16 -6.76 -12.08 -0.34
N THR A 17 -6.60 -11.24 -1.36
CA THR A 17 -7.57 -11.06 -2.43
C THR A 17 -6.96 -11.60 -3.72
N ALA A 18 -7.71 -12.41 -4.46
CA ALA A 18 -7.38 -12.78 -5.83
C ALA A 18 -8.47 -12.27 -6.78
N ALA A 19 -8.09 -11.82 -7.96
CA ALA A 19 -9.04 -11.35 -8.95
C ALA A 19 -8.59 -11.68 -10.38
N LEU A 20 -9.54 -11.66 -11.31
CA LEU A 20 -9.26 -11.62 -12.74
C LEU A 20 -9.62 -10.23 -13.25
N LEU A 21 -8.71 -9.62 -14.00
CA LEU A 21 -9.00 -8.39 -14.69
C LEU A 21 -9.47 -8.69 -16.12
N GLY A 22 -10.54 -8.00 -16.51
CA GLY A 22 -11.06 -8.05 -17.86
C GLY A 22 -10.23 -7.23 -18.84
N PRO A 23 -10.57 -7.24 -20.13
CA PRO A 23 -9.86 -6.49 -21.18
C PRO A 23 -9.87 -4.96 -20.97
N SER A 24 -10.80 -4.42 -20.18
CA SER A 24 -10.88 -3.01 -19.80
C SER A 24 -9.95 -2.64 -18.63
N GLY A 25 -9.25 -3.61 -18.03
CA GLY A 25 -8.48 -3.41 -16.80
C GLY A 25 -9.33 -3.37 -15.52
N ALA A 26 -10.65 -3.52 -15.61
CA ALA A 26 -11.53 -3.59 -14.44
C ALA A 26 -11.56 -5.01 -13.84
N VAL A 27 -11.82 -5.09 -12.54
CA VAL A 27 -12.01 -6.36 -11.83
C VAL A 27 -13.29 -7.03 -12.34
N ALA A 28 -13.14 -8.21 -12.94
CA ALA A 28 -14.24 -9.01 -13.50
C ALA A 28 -14.70 -10.12 -12.54
N GLU A 29 -13.77 -10.77 -11.86
CA GLU A 29 -14.03 -11.79 -10.84
C GLU A 29 -13.12 -11.54 -9.64
N ARG A 30 -13.64 -11.78 -8.43
CA ARG A 30 -12.89 -11.55 -7.19
C ARG A 30 -13.17 -12.64 -6.16
N ARG A 31 -12.15 -13.02 -5.40
CA ARG A 31 -12.22 -13.93 -4.25
C ARG A 31 -11.39 -13.34 -3.13
N ASP A 32 -11.99 -13.27 -1.95
CA ASP A 32 -11.33 -12.78 -0.74
C ASP A 32 -11.24 -13.93 0.28
N ALA A 33 -10.11 -14.03 0.95
CA ALA A 33 -9.90 -15.01 1.99
C ALA A 33 -9.15 -14.41 3.19
N ARG A 34 -9.38 -14.99 4.38
CA ARG A 34 -8.56 -14.67 5.54
C ARG A 34 -7.21 -15.35 5.42
N LEU A 35 -6.18 -14.65 5.88
CA LEU A 35 -4.82 -15.12 5.91
C LEU A 35 -4.28 -14.99 7.34
N ASP A 36 -3.69 -16.05 7.85
CA ASP A 36 -2.91 -16.02 9.09
C ASP A 36 -1.43 -16.01 8.73
N SER A 37 -0.84 -14.82 8.65
CA SER A 37 0.57 -14.63 8.30
C SER A 37 1.56 -15.22 9.32
N GLY A 38 1.08 -15.64 10.49
CA GLY A 38 1.86 -16.36 11.51
C GLY A 38 1.70 -17.89 11.46
N ALA A 39 0.86 -18.42 10.54
CA ALA A 39 0.62 -19.86 10.44
C ALA A 39 1.88 -20.64 10.01
N PRO A 40 1.96 -21.94 10.28
CA PRO A 40 2.96 -22.84 9.72
C PRO A 40 2.96 -22.80 8.19
N ARG A 41 4.12 -23.07 7.57
CA ARG A 41 4.38 -22.92 6.12
C ARG A 41 3.29 -23.51 5.23
N GLU A 42 2.94 -24.75 5.43
CA GLU A 42 1.98 -25.48 4.57
C GLU A 42 0.61 -24.82 4.62
N ARG A 43 0.16 -24.46 5.82
CA ARG A 43 -1.12 -23.80 6.04
C ARG A 43 -1.13 -22.38 5.48
N LEU A 44 -0.04 -21.64 5.65
CA LEU A 44 0.08 -20.28 5.12
C LEU A 44 0.05 -20.28 3.59
N LEU A 45 0.81 -21.18 2.94
CA LEU A 45 0.80 -21.34 1.48
C LEU A 45 -0.57 -21.78 0.97
N GLU A 46 -1.24 -22.68 1.68
CA GLU A 46 -2.61 -23.10 1.33
C GLU A 46 -3.59 -21.90 1.37
N GLN A 47 -3.60 -21.15 2.47
CA GLN A 47 -4.47 -19.97 2.62
C GLN A 47 -4.16 -18.90 1.58
N LEU A 48 -2.87 -18.66 1.30
CA LEU A 48 -2.43 -17.67 0.32
C LEU A 48 -2.92 -18.02 -1.09
N LEU A 49 -2.85 -19.28 -1.48
CA LEU A 49 -3.12 -19.72 -2.85
C LEU A 49 -4.59 -20.13 -3.08
N ALA A 50 -5.36 -20.38 -2.03
CA ALA A 50 -6.74 -20.85 -2.15
C ALA A 50 -7.62 -19.97 -3.03
N PRO A 51 -7.71 -18.63 -2.84
CA PRO A 51 -8.59 -17.80 -3.67
C PRO A 51 -8.11 -17.71 -5.13
N ALA A 52 -6.82 -17.77 -5.39
CA ALA A 52 -6.29 -17.75 -6.75
C ALA A 52 -6.57 -19.06 -7.49
N ARG A 53 -6.52 -20.23 -6.80
CA ARG A 53 -6.87 -21.52 -7.40
C ARG A 53 -8.30 -21.57 -7.93
N GLU A 54 -9.25 -20.91 -7.26
CA GLU A 54 -10.64 -20.82 -7.73
C GLU A 54 -10.80 -20.05 -9.04
N LEU A 55 -9.84 -19.15 -9.31
CA LEU A 55 -9.81 -18.30 -10.50
C LEU A 55 -8.85 -18.79 -11.57
N ALA A 56 -7.98 -19.76 -11.25
CA ALA A 56 -6.94 -20.22 -12.15
C ALA A 56 -7.51 -20.80 -13.45
N ARG A 57 -6.91 -20.39 -14.57
CA ARG A 57 -7.24 -20.85 -15.93
C ARG A 57 -5.95 -21.03 -16.73
N PRO A 58 -5.89 -21.99 -17.67
CA PRO A 58 -4.71 -22.18 -18.50
C PRO A 58 -4.29 -20.91 -19.24
N GLY A 59 -3.01 -20.60 -19.21
CA GLY A 59 -2.43 -19.47 -19.96
C GLY A 59 -2.62 -18.10 -19.33
N LEU A 60 -3.05 -18.01 -18.06
CA LEU A 60 -3.06 -16.76 -17.30
C LEU A 60 -1.65 -16.41 -16.82
N SER A 61 -1.27 -15.14 -16.97
CA SER A 61 -0.19 -14.54 -16.18
C SER A 61 -0.74 -14.06 -14.85
N TRP A 62 0.08 -14.10 -13.80
CA TRP A 62 -0.30 -13.70 -12.45
C TRP A 62 0.62 -12.58 -11.93
N ALA A 63 0.02 -11.49 -11.50
CA ALA A 63 0.70 -10.39 -10.82
C ALA A 63 0.34 -10.40 -9.33
N ILE A 64 1.34 -10.43 -8.46
CA ILE A 64 1.15 -10.61 -7.02
C ILE A 64 1.75 -9.43 -6.29
N ALA A 65 0.89 -8.62 -5.69
CA ALA A 65 1.27 -7.57 -4.76
C ALA A 65 1.44 -8.18 -3.37
N LEU A 66 2.61 -7.98 -2.75
CA LEU A 66 2.87 -8.47 -1.40
C LEU A 66 3.90 -7.59 -0.68
N PRO A 67 3.84 -7.53 0.68
CA PRO A 67 4.76 -6.71 1.45
C PRO A 67 6.17 -7.30 1.48
N GLY A 68 7.14 -6.40 1.65
CA GLY A 68 8.54 -6.76 1.90
C GLY A 68 8.84 -7.09 3.38
N PRO A 69 10.12 -7.43 3.67
CA PRO A 69 11.27 -7.55 2.75
C PRO A 69 11.19 -8.77 1.83
N PHE A 70 11.20 -8.53 0.52
CA PHE A 70 11.04 -9.54 -0.52
C PHE A 70 11.90 -9.19 -1.74
N ASP A 71 12.60 -10.17 -2.29
CA ASP A 71 13.27 -10.06 -3.58
C ASP A 71 12.24 -10.35 -4.69
N TYR A 72 11.65 -9.29 -5.23
CA TYR A 72 10.58 -9.38 -6.23
C TYR A 72 11.04 -10.03 -7.54
N PRO A 73 12.24 -9.73 -8.06
CA PRO A 73 12.82 -10.46 -9.20
C PRO A 73 13.03 -11.96 -8.94
N ALA A 74 13.54 -12.34 -7.79
CA ALA A 74 13.77 -13.74 -7.45
C ALA A 74 12.49 -14.48 -7.02
N GLY A 75 11.51 -13.78 -6.47
CA GLY A 75 10.29 -14.39 -5.93
C GLY A 75 10.49 -15.01 -4.54
N VAL A 76 11.44 -14.46 -3.74
CA VAL A 76 11.82 -15.01 -2.44
C VAL A 76 11.81 -13.92 -1.37
N GLY A 77 11.11 -14.14 -0.27
CA GLY A 77 11.06 -13.22 0.86
C GLY A 77 12.00 -13.61 1.99
N THR A 78 12.64 -12.64 2.62
CA THR A 78 13.33 -12.83 3.90
C THR A 78 12.37 -12.60 5.06
N PHE A 79 11.44 -11.69 4.90
CA PHE A 79 10.45 -11.23 5.88
C PHE A 79 11.08 -10.88 7.25
N ALA A 80 12.36 -10.51 7.25
CA ALA A 80 13.11 -10.21 8.45
C ALA A 80 12.55 -8.95 9.14
N GLY A 81 12.35 -9.03 10.46
CA GLY A 81 11.94 -7.89 11.28
C GLY A 81 10.48 -7.47 11.20
N VAL A 82 9.66 -8.08 10.31
CA VAL A 82 8.26 -7.65 10.12
C VAL A 82 7.23 -8.47 10.90
N GLY A 83 7.64 -9.56 11.58
CA GLY A 83 6.77 -10.37 12.42
C GLY A 83 5.65 -11.12 11.66
N LYS A 84 5.68 -11.10 10.32
CA LYS A 84 4.71 -11.74 9.43
C LYS A 84 5.46 -12.61 8.43
N PHE A 85 4.81 -13.65 7.90
CA PHE A 85 5.34 -14.50 6.83
C PHE A 85 6.66 -15.24 7.13
N GLN A 86 7.09 -15.30 8.40
CA GLN A 86 8.36 -15.91 8.80
C GLN A 86 8.46 -17.39 8.38
N SER A 87 7.35 -18.11 8.41
CA SER A 87 7.32 -19.53 8.06
C SER A 87 7.57 -19.83 6.58
N ILE A 88 7.43 -18.84 5.71
CA ILE A 88 7.71 -18.93 4.28
C ILE A 88 8.97 -18.16 3.86
N ALA A 89 9.77 -17.69 4.83
CA ALA A 89 11.07 -17.11 4.53
C ALA A 89 11.96 -18.11 3.77
N GLY A 90 12.61 -17.65 2.70
CA GLY A 90 13.44 -18.46 1.82
C GLY A 90 12.69 -19.44 0.90
N VAL A 91 11.35 -19.43 0.92
CA VAL A 91 10.55 -20.22 -0.03
C VAL A 91 10.54 -19.52 -1.39
N ASP A 92 10.79 -20.28 -2.45
CA ASP A 92 10.56 -19.84 -3.83
C ASP A 92 9.04 -19.78 -4.09
N LEU A 93 8.46 -18.57 -3.88
CA LEU A 93 7.03 -18.36 -4.10
C LEU A 93 6.66 -18.39 -5.58
N ARG A 94 7.59 -18.10 -6.49
CA ARG A 94 7.36 -18.19 -7.92
C ARG A 94 7.07 -19.64 -8.32
N PHE A 95 7.90 -20.57 -7.85
CA PHE A 95 7.68 -22.00 -8.06
C PHE A 95 6.37 -22.46 -7.39
N ALA A 96 6.13 -22.07 -6.12
CA ALA A 96 4.94 -22.47 -5.39
C ALA A 96 3.65 -22.01 -6.08
N VAL A 97 3.61 -20.75 -6.55
CA VAL A 97 2.46 -20.17 -7.27
C VAL A 97 2.28 -20.86 -8.62
N SER A 98 3.35 -21.00 -9.42
CA SER A 98 3.26 -21.61 -10.75
C SER A 98 2.75 -23.04 -10.68
N ALA A 99 3.24 -23.84 -9.74
CA ALA A 99 2.80 -25.21 -9.51
C ALA A 99 1.34 -25.29 -9.07
N ALA A 100 0.92 -24.38 -8.17
CA ALA A 100 -0.44 -24.38 -7.62
C ALA A 100 -1.51 -23.90 -8.62
N LEU A 101 -1.15 -23.00 -9.55
CA LEU A 101 -2.08 -22.38 -10.49
C LEU A 101 -1.99 -22.96 -11.90
N GLY A 102 -1.07 -23.91 -12.14
CA GLY A 102 -0.87 -24.54 -13.46
C GLY A 102 -0.39 -23.58 -14.53
N THR A 103 0.44 -22.60 -14.15
CA THR A 103 1.02 -21.61 -15.07
C THR A 103 2.55 -21.75 -15.14
N SER A 104 3.16 -21.09 -16.11
CA SER A 104 4.64 -21.03 -16.19
C SER A 104 5.20 -20.13 -15.08
N ALA A 105 6.36 -20.48 -14.52
CA ALA A 105 7.08 -19.60 -13.61
C ALA A 105 7.41 -18.25 -14.24
N ALA A 106 7.60 -18.18 -15.55
CA ALA A 106 7.83 -16.95 -16.31
C ALA A 106 6.59 -16.03 -16.35
N ASP A 107 5.39 -16.58 -16.12
CA ASP A 107 4.13 -15.85 -16.09
C ASP A 107 3.70 -15.45 -14.65
N VAL A 108 4.58 -15.63 -13.66
CA VAL A 108 4.36 -15.22 -12.27
C VAL A 108 5.25 -14.02 -11.95
N HIS A 109 4.65 -12.91 -11.60
CA HIS A 109 5.31 -11.63 -11.34
C HIS A 109 4.97 -11.11 -9.95
N PHE A 110 5.93 -10.46 -9.32
CA PHE A 110 5.78 -9.90 -7.99
C PHE A 110 6.04 -8.40 -7.99
N VAL A 111 5.32 -7.67 -7.15
CA VAL A 111 5.50 -6.25 -6.92
C VAL A 111 5.22 -5.93 -5.44
N ASN A 112 5.85 -4.88 -4.92
CA ASN A 112 5.54 -4.40 -3.57
C ASN A 112 4.07 -3.93 -3.49
N ASP A 113 3.38 -4.24 -2.39
CA ASP A 113 1.97 -3.90 -2.17
C ASP A 113 1.70 -2.39 -2.22
N ALA A 114 2.55 -1.57 -1.59
CA ALA A 114 2.39 -0.11 -1.62
C ALA A 114 2.72 0.48 -3.01
N ILE A 115 3.68 -0.10 -3.73
CA ILE A 115 3.96 0.28 -5.12
C ILE A 115 2.77 -0.05 -6.01
N ALA A 116 2.25 -1.28 -5.92
CA ALA A 116 1.05 -1.68 -6.66
C ALA A 116 -0.13 -0.76 -6.35
N TYR A 117 -0.36 -0.46 -5.06
CA TYR A 117 -1.41 0.48 -4.65
C TYR A 117 -1.24 1.83 -5.33
N GLY A 118 -0.04 2.42 -5.28
CA GLY A 118 0.23 3.72 -5.90
C GLY A 118 0.10 3.72 -7.41
N ILE A 119 0.54 2.66 -8.11
CA ILE A 119 0.36 2.52 -9.56
C ILE A 119 -1.14 2.47 -9.89
N GLY A 120 -1.95 1.70 -9.14
CA GLY A 120 -3.39 1.65 -9.32
C GLY A 120 -4.04 3.04 -9.19
N GLU A 121 -3.74 3.77 -8.13
CA GLU A 121 -4.27 5.12 -7.92
C GLU A 121 -3.78 6.13 -8.97
N TRP A 122 -2.56 5.96 -9.46
CA TRP A 122 -2.03 6.77 -10.57
C TRP A 122 -2.77 6.49 -11.89
N THR A 123 -3.16 5.24 -12.14
CA THR A 123 -3.92 4.89 -13.35
C THR A 123 -5.37 5.35 -13.29
N ALA A 124 -5.92 5.56 -12.09
CA ALA A 124 -7.29 6.03 -11.89
C ALA A 124 -7.51 7.48 -12.33
N ASP A 125 -6.44 8.28 -12.40
CA ASP A 125 -6.54 9.66 -12.86
C ASP A 125 -6.30 9.76 -14.37
N VAL A 126 -7.22 10.45 -15.06
CA VAL A 126 -7.16 10.67 -16.50
C VAL A 126 -5.94 11.53 -16.87
N GLU A 127 -5.59 12.51 -16.05
CA GLU A 127 -4.49 13.45 -16.30
C GLU A 127 -3.11 12.89 -15.93
N ARG A 128 -3.06 11.79 -15.16
CA ARG A 128 -1.85 11.07 -14.75
C ARG A 128 -0.65 11.98 -14.46
N ALA A 129 -0.53 12.39 -13.22
CA ALA A 129 0.58 13.21 -12.74
C ALA A 129 1.95 12.62 -13.16
N THR A 130 2.91 13.49 -13.53
CA THR A 130 4.26 13.05 -13.88
C THR A 130 5.00 12.58 -12.64
N ARG A 131 4.99 13.38 -11.57
CA ARG A 131 5.59 13.08 -10.28
C ARG A 131 4.49 12.82 -9.25
N PHE A 132 4.18 11.56 -9.05
CA PHE A 132 3.07 11.11 -8.21
C PHE A 132 3.59 10.43 -6.95
N VAL A 133 3.00 10.75 -5.81
CA VAL A 133 3.29 10.10 -4.54
C VAL A 133 2.01 9.55 -3.93
N CYS A 134 2.04 8.31 -3.48
CA CYS A 134 0.96 7.72 -2.71
C CYS A 134 1.48 7.27 -1.34
N ILE A 135 0.76 7.65 -0.28
CA ILE A 135 1.01 7.19 1.10
C ILE A 135 -0.21 6.39 1.55
N THR A 136 -0.02 5.15 1.94
CA THR A 136 -1.09 4.33 2.52
C THR A 136 -1.00 4.33 4.03
N LEU A 137 -2.12 4.65 4.69
CA LEU A 137 -2.25 4.70 6.14
C LEU A 137 -3.18 3.59 6.65
N GLY A 138 -2.61 2.66 7.39
CA GLY A 138 -3.31 1.50 7.92
C GLY A 138 -2.62 0.92 9.14
N THR A 139 -2.48 -0.40 9.21
CA THR A 139 -1.68 -1.10 10.24
C THR A 139 -0.24 -0.59 10.24
N GLY A 140 0.30 -0.35 9.05
CA GLY A 140 1.58 0.29 8.81
C GLY A 140 1.43 1.52 7.91
N VAL A 141 2.56 2.05 7.46
CA VAL A 141 2.68 3.15 6.50
C VAL A 141 3.36 2.62 5.25
N GLY A 142 2.62 2.53 4.16
CA GLY A 142 3.20 2.24 2.85
C GLY A 142 3.42 3.52 2.05
N SER A 143 4.31 3.48 1.08
CA SER A 143 4.56 4.61 0.17
C SER A 143 5.01 4.14 -1.20
N SER A 144 4.69 4.93 -2.20
CA SER A 144 5.23 4.80 -3.54
C SER A 144 5.49 6.19 -4.12
N PHE A 145 6.66 6.35 -4.70
CA PHE A 145 7.08 7.53 -5.46
C PHE A 145 7.16 7.11 -6.92
N LEU A 146 6.37 7.73 -7.79
CA LEU A 146 6.28 7.33 -9.19
C LEU A 146 6.68 8.48 -10.12
N ASP A 147 7.60 8.22 -11.04
CA ASP A 147 7.87 9.08 -12.19
C ASP A 147 7.20 8.45 -13.43
N ARG A 148 6.17 9.11 -13.96
CA ARG A 148 5.34 8.60 -15.10
C ARG A 148 4.85 7.18 -14.89
N GLY A 149 4.46 6.86 -13.65
CA GLY A 149 3.96 5.55 -13.26
C GLY A 149 5.03 4.49 -13.02
N MET A 150 6.33 4.84 -13.10
CA MET A 150 7.44 3.95 -12.75
C MET A 150 7.95 4.24 -11.35
N PRO A 151 8.15 3.22 -10.49
CA PRO A 151 8.63 3.42 -9.13
C PRO A 151 10.04 4.02 -9.10
N VAL A 152 10.24 4.97 -8.20
CA VAL A 152 11.54 5.55 -7.84
C VAL A 152 11.85 5.13 -6.40
N GLU A 153 12.82 4.23 -6.23
CA GLU A 153 13.15 3.61 -4.95
C GLU A 153 14.53 3.99 -4.42
N SER A 154 15.26 4.83 -5.16
CA SER A 154 16.61 5.27 -4.80
C SER A 154 16.86 6.71 -5.24
N GLY A 155 17.86 7.35 -4.62
CA GLY A 155 18.21 8.75 -4.86
C GLY A 155 17.89 9.62 -3.66
N GLU A 156 18.39 10.86 -3.68
CA GLU A 156 18.21 11.83 -2.58
C GLU A 156 16.80 12.42 -2.54
N GLU A 157 16.04 12.26 -3.61
CA GLU A 157 14.68 12.81 -3.75
C GLU A 157 13.61 11.94 -3.10
N VAL A 158 13.92 10.69 -2.74
CA VAL A 158 12.99 9.77 -2.08
C VAL A 158 13.56 9.26 -0.76
N PRO A 159 12.73 8.81 0.19
CA PRO A 159 13.23 8.11 1.38
C PRO A 159 14.02 6.85 1.00
N PRO A 160 14.85 6.31 1.91
CA PRO A 160 15.54 5.04 1.65
C PRO A 160 14.56 3.97 1.14
N HIS A 161 14.89 3.37 -0.01
CA HIS A 161 14.05 2.39 -0.72
C HIS A 161 12.65 2.92 -1.14
N GLY A 162 12.43 4.23 -1.16
CA GLY A 162 11.11 4.81 -1.36
C GLY A 162 10.15 4.62 -0.16
N TRP A 163 10.65 4.19 1.00
CA TRP A 163 9.84 3.77 2.14
C TRP A 163 9.67 4.89 3.17
N ALA A 164 8.52 5.57 3.14
CA ALA A 164 8.23 6.66 4.07
C ALA A 164 8.21 6.21 5.55
N PHE A 165 7.90 4.95 5.86
CA PHE A 165 7.92 4.45 7.24
C PHE A 165 9.31 4.49 7.87
N LEU A 166 10.39 4.52 7.06
CA LEU A 166 11.78 4.65 7.54
C LEU A 166 12.19 6.10 7.87
N ILE A 167 11.36 7.08 7.52
CA ILE A 167 11.63 8.48 7.91
C ILE A 167 11.61 8.55 9.45
N GLU A 168 12.63 9.14 10.03
CA GLU A 168 12.72 9.32 11.48
C GLU A 168 12.05 10.63 11.91
N VAL A 169 11.23 10.54 12.94
CA VAL A 169 10.63 11.67 13.65
C VAL A 169 10.93 11.49 15.12
N ASP A 170 11.62 12.46 15.72
CA ASP A 170 12.06 12.41 17.12
C ASP A 170 12.83 11.12 17.48
N GLY A 171 13.68 10.63 16.54
CA GLY A 171 14.47 9.41 16.72
C GLY A 171 13.66 8.10 16.65
N GLN A 172 12.43 8.15 16.13
CA GLN A 172 11.57 6.98 15.95
C GLN A 172 11.07 6.91 14.50
N PRO A 173 10.84 5.71 13.96
CA PRO A 173 10.23 5.58 12.64
C PRO A 173 8.86 6.28 12.57
N LEU A 174 8.58 6.96 11.46
CA LEU A 174 7.33 7.70 11.20
C LEU A 174 6.07 6.87 11.51
N GLU A 175 6.11 5.58 11.22
CA GLU A 175 5.01 4.66 11.50
C GLU A 175 4.57 4.67 12.98
N ARG A 176 5.49 4.93 13.92
CA ARG A 176 5.20 5.04 15.35
C ARG A 176 4.35 6.26 15.71
N SER A 177 4.21 7.21 14.79
CA SER A 177 3.44 8.44 14.99
C SER A 177 2.11 8.45 14.23
N VAL A 178 2.01 7.73 13.10
CA VAL A 178 0.89 7.91 12.16
C VAL A 178 0.12 6.62 11.80
N SER A 179 0.58 5.44 12.25
CA SER A 179 -0.15 4.18 12.02
C SER A 179 -1.42 4.05 12.85
N THR A 180 -2.30 3.12 12.49
CA THR A 180 -3.48 2.76 13.28
C THR A 180 -3.14 2.49 14.75
N ALA A 181 -2.05 1.73 15.00
CA ALA A 181 -1.60 1.43 16.36
C ALA A 181 -1.14 2.70 17.10
N ALA A 182 -0.47 3.63 16.41
CA ALA A 182 -0.02 4.89 16.95
C ALA A 182 -1.21 5.79 17.37
N ILE A 183 -2.22 5.91 16.51
CA ILE A 183 -3.47 6.65 16.79
C ILE A 183 -4.17 6.08 18.03
N VAL A 184 -4.36 4.75 18.09
CA VAL A 184 -4.99 4.07 19.23
C VAL A 184 -4.20 4.30 20.52
N ALA A 185 -2.88 4.19 20.48
CA ALA A 185 -2.02 4.42 21.63
C ALA A 185 -2.05 5.89 22.10
N ALA A 186 -2.04 6.84 21.17
CA ALA A 186 -2.13 8.27 21.48
C ALA A 186 -3.48 8.61 22.14
N TYR A 187 -4.57 8.11 21.58
CA TYR A 187 -5.90 8.29 22.17
C TYR A 187 -6.00 7.69 23.57
N ARG A 188 -5.52 6.45 23.75
CA ARG A 188 -5.51 5.80 25.07
C ARG A 188 -4.74 6.61 26.12
N ARG A 189 -3.58 7.20 25.75
CA ARG A 189 -2.81 8.07 26.66
C ARG A 189 -3.57 9.34 27.04
N ALA A 190 -4.29 9.93 26.08
CA ALA A 190 -4.98 11.20 26.28
C ALA A 190 -6.34 11.04 26.96
N ALA A 191 -7.13 10.01 26.60
CA ALA A 191 -8.48 9.79 27.09
C ALA A 191 -8.58 8.79 28.26
N GLY A 192 -7.49 8.09 28.61
CA GLY A 192 -7.48 7.06 29.66
C GLY A 192 -8.21 5.76 29.28
N GLN A 193 -8.74 5.64 28.08
CA GLN A 193 -9.49 4.48 27.60
C GLN A 193 -9.03 4.08 26.18
N SER A 194 -9.16 2.80 25.85
CA SER A 194 -8.81 2.29 24.52
C SER A 194 -10.05 2.20 23.65
N ARG A 195 -9.93 2.66 22.39
CA ARG A 195 -10.94 2.49 21.33
C ARG A 195 -10.24 2.07 20.05
N GLN A 196 -10.97 1.45 19.13
CA GLN A 196 -10.45 1.19 17.80
C GLN A 196 -10.37 2.48 16.98
N VAL A 197 -9.47 2.55 16.01
CA VAL A 197 -9.25 3.76 15.20
C VAL A 197 -10.54 4.27 14.54
N ARG A 198 -11.42 3.37 14.11
CA ARG A 198 -12.71 3.73 13.52
C ARG A 198 -13.63 4.43 14.53
N GLU A 199 -13.63 3.99 15.77
CA GLU A 199 -14.42 4.58 16.85
C GLU A 199 -13.85 5.96 17.27
N ILE A 200 -12.50 6.09 17.26
CA ILE A 200 -11.82 7.35 17.50
C ILE A 200 -12.16 8.35 16.38
N ALA A 201 -12.13 7.92 15.12
CA ALA A 201 -12.50 8.76 13.98
C ALA A 201 -13.97 9.21 14.06
N ALA A 202 -14.88 8.32 14.43
CA ALA A 202 -16.29 8.67 14.63
C ALA A 202 -16.47 9.68 15.77
N ALA A 203 -15.75 9.53 16.88
CA ALA A 203 -15.77 10.47 17.99
C ALA A 203 -15.21 11.84 17.58
N ALA A 204 -14.10 11.89 16.85
CA ALA A 204 -13.53 13.13 16.31
C ALA A 204 -14.52 13.85 15.38
N SER A 205 -15.17 13.11 14.47
CA SER A 205 -16.21 13.65 13.59
C SER A 205 -17.45 14.16 14.35
N ALA A 206 -17.68 13.63 15.54
CA ALA A 206 -18.76 14.09 16.45
C ALA A 206 -18.33 15.26 17.37
N GLY A 207 -17.10 15.78 17.21
CA GLY A 207 -16.60 16.93 17.96
C GLY A 207 -15.90 16.58 19.29
N ASP A 208 -15.48 15.33 19.50
CA ASP A 208 -14.62 14.97 20.65
C ASP A 208 -13.23 15.59 20.47
N PRO A 209 -12.85 16.60 21.29
CA PRO A 209 -11.60 17.33 21.08
C PRO A 209 -10.35 16.48 21.34
N VAL A 210 -10.46 15.43 22.16
CA VAL A 210 -9.35 14.52 22.43
C VAL A 210 -9.11 13.65 21.19
N ALA A 211 -10.17 13.09 20.62
CA ALA A 211 -10.10 12.29 19.42
C ALA A 211 -9.60 13.12 18.23
N GLU A 212 -10.11 14.32 18.03
CA GLU A 212 -9.67 15.25 16.98
C GLU A 212 -8.18 15.58 17.11
N SER A 213 -7.72 15.95 18.32
CA SER A 213 -6.33 16.33 18.57
C SER A 213 -5.32 15.23 18.23
N VAL A 214 -5.72 13.96 18.32
CA VAL A 214 -4.88 12.82 17.98
C VAL A 214 -4.68 12.74 16.46
N PHE A 215 -5.74 12.90 15.66
CA PHE A 215 -5.63 12.93 14.20
C PHE A 215 -4.87 14.16 13.72
N VAL A 216 -5.13 15.34 14.29
CA VAL A 216 -4.42 16.57 13.94
C VAL A 216 -2.91 16.39 14.13
N ARG A 217 -2.46 15.93 15.29
CA ARG A 217 -1.04 15.71 15.55
C ARG A 217 -0.42 14.68 14.61
N ALA A 218 -1.10 13.56 14.38
CA ALA A 218 -0.57 12.53 13.50
C ALA A 218 -0.42 13.04 12.06
N MET A 219 -1.38 13.78 11.54
CA MET A 219 -1.34 14.30 10.17
C MET A 219 -0.38 15.47 9.99
N GLU A 220 -0.26 16.36 10.97
CA GLU A 220 0.79 17.38 10.97
C GLU A 220 2.19 16.76 10.99
N THR A 221 2.38 15.70 11.80
CA THR A 221 3.64 14.94 11.84
C THR A 221 3.93 14.28 10.49
N LEU A 222 2.93 13.63 9.89
CA LEU A 222 3.07 13.04 8.56
C LEU A 222 3.48 14.10 7.54
N GLY A 223 2.74 15.20 7.48
CA GLY A 223 2.99 16.30 6.54
C GLY A 223 4.41 16.86 6.68
N ALA A 224 4.83 17.17 7.90
CA ALA A 224 6.17 17.70 8.17
C ALA A 224 7.28 16.70 7.78
N ALA A 225 7.08 15.41 8.07
CA ALA A 225 8.07 14.37 7.80
C ALA A 225 8.25 14.10 6.29
N ILE A 226 7.16 14.11 5.50
CA ILE A 226 7.25 13.82 4.06
C ILE A 226 7.54 15.05 3.21
N ALA A 227 7.30 16.27 3.71
CA ALA A 227 7.45 17.52 2.96
C ALA A 227 8.84 17.69 2.29
N PRO A 228 9.98 17.39 2.95
CA PRO A 228 11.28 17.46 2.31
C PRO A 228 11.41 16.58 1.06
N TYR A 229 10.82 15.39 1.11
CA TYR A 229 10.85 14.44 0.00
C TYR A 229 9.91 14.87 -1.12
N LEU A 230 8.68 15.29 -0.80
CA LEU A 230 7.75 15.81 -1.80
C LEU A 230 8.32 17.00 -2.55
N SER A 231 9.02 17.91 -1.84
CA SER A 231 9.67 19.07 -2.44
C SER A 231 10.83 18.66 -3.36
N ARG A 232 11.73 17.78 -2.91
CA ARG A 232 12.87 17.32 -3.72
C ARG A 232 12.41 16.49 -4.93
N PHE A 233 11.39 15.65 -4.73
CA PHE A 233 10.78 14.86 -5.78
C PHE A 233 9.99 15.71 -6.78
N SER A 234 9.76 17.02 -6.51
CA SER A 234 8.92 17.91 -7.31
C SER A 234 7.53 17.32 -7.56
N THR A 235 6.89 16.88 -6.48
CA THR A 235 5.62 16.14 -6.52
C THR A 235 4.50 17.01 -7.12
N ASP A 236 3.81 16.48 -8.14
CA ASP A 236 2.63 17.10 -8.74
C ASP A 236 1.36 16.74 -7.98
N GLU A 237 1.29 15.51 -7.48
CA GLU A 237 0.13 14.97 -6.77
C GLU A 237 0.51 14.05 -5.63
N LEU A 238 -0.15 14.24 -4.48
CA LEU A 238 -0.09 13.36 -3.32
C LEU A 238 -1.45 12.68 -3.11
N VAL A 239 -1.45 11.35 -3.04
CA VAL A 239 -2.63 10.55 -2.70
C VAL A 239 -2.46 9.93 -1.32
N ILE A 240 -3.50 10.03 -0.51
CA ILE A 240 -3.58 9.33 0.78
C ILE A 240 -4.55 8.17 0.64
N GLY A 241 -4.02 6.96 0.80
CA GLY A 241 -4.75 5.69 0.72
C GLY A 241 -4.81 4.95 2.04
N GLY A 242 -5.27 3.70 1.96
CA GLY A 242 -5.42 2.83 3.12
C GLY A 242 -6.69 3.13 3.94
N GLY A 243 -6.88 2.33 4.98
CA GLY A 243 -8.13 2.36 5.77
C GLY A 243 -8.44 3.70 6.44
N MET A 244 -7.42 4.49 6.81
CA MET A 244 -7.61 5.81 7.43
C MET A 244 -8.08 6.88 6.44
N ALA A 245 -7.83 6.73 5.16
CA ALA A 245 -8.28 7.67 4.13
C ALA A 245 -9.81 7.80 4.05
N ARG A 246 -10.55 6.82 4.57
CA ARG A 246 -12.03 6.88 4.72
C ARG A 246 -12.49 8.03 5.63
N SER A 247 -11.61 8.56 6.47
CA SER A 247 -11.87 9.71 7.35
C SER A 247 -11.23 10.99 6.81
N TRP A 248 -11.23 11.18 5.48
CA TRP A 248 -10.52 12.24 4.77
C TRP A 248 -10.71 13.64 5.38
N SER A 249 -11.94 13.97 5.77
CA SER A 249 -12.26 15.25 6.39
C SER A 249 -11.47 15.57 7.68
N LEU A 250 -10.99 14.55 8.38
CA LEU A 250 -10.14 14.70 9.57
C LEU A 250 -8.64 14.82 9.20
N LEU A 251 -8.28 14.42 7.97
CA LEU A 251 -6.87 14.27 7.59
C LEU A 251 -6.34 15.45 6.80
N GLU A 252 -7.13 16.00 5.87
CA GLU A 252 -6.65 16.95 4.85
C GLU A 252 -6.06 18.21 5.45
N VAL A 253 -6.81 18.91 6.30
CA VAL A 253 -6.40 20.19 6.85
C VAL A 253 -5.11 20.09 7.67
N PRO A 254 -4.99 19.19 8.65
CA PRO A 254 -3.74 19.07 9.41
C PRO A 254 -2.56 18.51 8.58
N LEU A 255 -2.82 17.67 7.57
CA LEU A 255 -1.79 17.23 6.65
C LEU A 255 -1.21 18.42 5.86
N ARG A 256 -2.05 19.27 5.28
CA ARG A 256 -1.63 20.49 4.59
C ARG A 256 -0.87 21.44 5.51
N ALA A 257 -1.31 21.60 6.75
CA ALA A 257 -0.61 22.40 7.74
C ALA A 257 0.80 21.87 8.01
N GLY A 258 0.97 20.56 8.15
CA GLY A 258 2.28 19.93 8.31
C GLY A 258 3.18 20.12 7.09
N LEU A 259 2.64 19.88 5.88
CA LEU A 259 3.37 20.04 4.62
C LEU A 259 3.88 21.48 4.40
N SER A 260 3.05 22.47 4.65
CA SER A 260 3.37 23.87 4.35
C SER A 260 4.16 24.58 5.44
N ARG A 261 4.38 23.97 6.59
CA ARG A 261 5.05 24.59 7.74
C ARG A 261 6.43 25.16 7.37
N GLU A 262 7.25 24.38 6.67
CA GLU A 262 8.58 24.79 6.21
C GLU A 262 8.64 24.90 4.68
N TYR A 263 7.79 24.20 3.97
CA TYR A 263 7.74 24.12 2.50
C TYR A 263 6.48 24.80 1.96
N ARG A 264 6.45 26.15 2.02
CA ARG A 264 5.26 26.96 1.67
C ARG A 264 4.69 26.68 0.27
N HIS A 265 5.53 26.30 -0.69
CA HIS A 265 5.09 25.95 -2.04
C HIS A 265 4.26 24.67 -2.10
N LEU A 266 4.31 23.82 -1.05
CA LEU A 266 3.45 22.62 -0.96
C LEU A 266 2.03 22.95 -0.47
N ALA A 267 1.72 24.21 -0.12
CA ALA A 267 0.36 24.59 0.29
C ALA A 267 -0.65 24.34 -0.84
N ASP A 268 -0.23 24.55 -2.09
CA ASP A 268 -1.08 24.39 -3.28
C ASP A 268 -0.91 23.01 -3.95
N LEU A 269 -0.17 22.09 -3.32
CA LEU A 269 -0.01 20.75 -3.85
C LEU A 269 -1.38 20.08 -4.03
N ARG A 270 -1.59 19.44 -5.18
CA ARG A 270 -2.77 18.60 -5.39
C ARG A 270 -2.74 17.41 -4.44
N ILE A 271 -3.71 17.38 -3.52
CA ILE A 271 -3.82 16.29 -2.55
C ILE A 271 -5.25 15.75 -2.61
N ARG A 272 -5.39 14.42 -2.66
CA ARG A 272 -6.70 13.76 -2.62
C ARG A 272 -6.68 12.44 -1.85
N PRO A 273 -7.82 11.95 -1.40
CA PRO A 273 -7.94 10.56 -0.96
C PRO A 273 -7.86 9.60 -2.16
N ALA A 274 -7.54 8.35 -1.87
CA ALA A 274 -7.58 7.27 -2.84
C ALA A 274 -8.97 7.09 -3.47
N LEU A 275 -9.01 6.79 -4.76
CA LEU A 275 -10.25 6.60 -5.54
C LEU A 275 -10.63 5.12 -5.66
N LEU A 276 -9.65 4.25 -5.87
CA LEU A 276 -9.85 2.81 -6.09
C LEU A 276 -9.91 2.01 -4.79
N GLY A 277 -9.33 2.53 -3.71
CA GLY A 277 -9.33 1.86 -2.41
C GLY A 277 -8.75 0.44 -2.49
N ASP A 278 -9.55 -0.56 -2.10
CA ASP A 278 -9.10 -1.96 -2.04
C ASP A 278 -8.88 -2.60 -3.44
N GLU A 279 -9.25 -1.93 -4.54
CA GLU A 279 -8.95 -2.39 -5.91
C GLU A 279 -7.62 -1.86 -6.44
N ALA A 280 -7.08 -0.80 -5.82
CA ALA A 280 -5.85 -0.16 -6.26
C ALA A 280 -4.66 -1.14 -6.41
N PRO A 281 -4.33 -1.99 -5.42
CA PRO A 281 -3.20 -2.91 -5.56
C PRO A 281 -3.42 -3.97 -6.65
N LEU A 282 -4.67 -4.38 -6.91
CA LEU A 282 -5.00 -5.34 -7.97
C LEU A 282 -4.78 -4.73 -9.35
N ILE A 283 -5.32 -3.53 -9.58
CA ILE A 283 -5.20 -2.82 -10.85
C ILE A 283 -3.73 -2.43 -11.09
N GLY A 284 -3.05 -1.93 -10.06
CA GLY A 284 -1.65 -1.53 -10.17
C GLY A 284 -0.70 -2.69 -10.40
N ALA A 285 -0.92 -3.85 -9.78
CA ALA A 285 -0.11 -5.04 -10.05
C ALA A 285 -0.24 -5.49 -11.52
N ALA A 286 -1.44 -5.44 -12.09
CA ALA A 286 -1.65 -5.77 -13.50
C ALA A 286 -0.98 -4.75 -14.44
N ASP A 287 -1.14 -3.45 -14.17
CA ASP A 287 -0.48 -2.39 -14.95
C ASP A 287 1.05 -2.52 -14.89
N TRP A 288 1.60 -2.82 -13.72
CA TRP A 288 3.02 -3.09 -13.52
C TRP A 288 3.54 -4.20 -14.44
N VAL A 289 2.86 -5.35 -14.45
CA VAL A 289 3.25 -6.47 -15.32
C VAL A 289 3.17 -6.08 -16.79
N THR A 290 2.08 -5.46 -17.22
CA THR A 290 1.90 -5.01 -18.61
C THR A 290 3.03 -4.09 -19.06
N ARG A 291 3.47 -3.15 -18.22
CA ARG A 291 4.57 -2.22 -18.55
C ARG A 291 5.94 -2.87 -18.54
N THR A 292 6.18 -3.82 -17.62
CA THR A 292 7.52 -4.40 -17.45
C THR A 292 7.77 -5.60 -18.34
N THR A 293 6.72 -6.28 -18.81
CA THR A 293 6.86 -7.45 -19.71
C THR A 293 6.58 -7.14 -21.18
N GLY A 294 6.04 -5.97 -21.49
CA GLY A 294 5.74 -5.55 -22.87
C GLY A 294 4.57 -6.31 -23.53
N ASN A 295 3.72 -6.94 -22.71
CA ASN A 295 2.55 -7.72 -23.16
C ASN A 295 1.27 -6.88 -23.22
#